data_015f3a809d8eb39dc526fe78c44917d6
#
_entry.id   015f3a809d8eb39dc526fe78c44917d6
#
_cell.length_a   1.000
_cell.length_b   1.000
_cell.length_c   1.000
_cell.angle_alpha   90.00
_cell.angle_beta   90.00
_cell.angle_gamma   90.00
#
_symmetry.space_group_name_H-M   'P 1'
#
loop_
_entity.id
_entity.type
_entity.pdbx_description
1 polymer ?
#
loop_
_entity_poly.entity_id
_entity_poly.type
_entity_poly.pdbx_seq_one_letter_code
_entity_poly.pdbx_strand_id
1 'polypeptide(L)'
;GNMLVDHVHQIVQWPERGWLAEITHSERSTGGAPLNVLLTLAKMHVGLPLQAVGLIGEDSDGDYILAMLDQYHVNRQRVQRTTFAPTSMSQVMTDPSGQRTFFHSPGANRLLDLPAFDRLDGAMKIFHLGYLLLLDSLDMPDDEYGTRSARLLAQMRDQGYETSLDLVSRKGDPRYQPLVL
;
A
#
# COMPACT_ATOMS: atom_id res chain seq x y z
N GLY A 1 5.93 -0.84 2.95
CA GLY A 1 4.53 -1.19 3.13
C GLY A 1 3.77 -1.26 1.81
N ASN A 2 2.46 -1.23 1.89
CA ASN A 2 1.53 -1.33 0.76
C ASN A 2 1.68 -0.16 -0.22
N MET A 3 1.86 -0.49 -1.51
CA MET A 3 1.94 0.46 -2.62
C MET A 3 1.03 -0.02 -3.73
N LEU A 4 0.19 0.85 -4.25
CA LEU A 4 -0.73 0.50 -5.34
C LEU A 4 -1.05 1.71 -6.22
N VAL A 5 -1.72 1.46 -7.32
CA VAL A 5 -2.28 2.50 -8.19
C VAL A 5 -3.80 2.42 -8.12
N ASP A 6 -4.43 3.55 -7.86
CA ASP A 6 -5.88 3.71 -7.96
C ASP A 6 -6.22 4.22 -9.37
N HIS A 7 -6.97 3.43 -10.14
CA HIS A 7 -7.62 3.82 -11.38
C HIS A 7 -9.02 4.32 -11.02
N VAL A 8 -9.17 5.64 -10.95
CA VAL A 8 -10.40 6.29 -10.49
C VAL A 8 -11.30 6.62 -11.68
N HIS A 9 -12.53 6.19 -11.59
CA HIS A 9 -13.54 6.37 -12.63
C HIS A 9 -14.77 7.08 -12.07
N GLN A 10 -15.23 8.13 -12.73
CA GLN A 10 -16.53 8.71 -12.47
C GLN A 10 -17.57 8.03 -13.36
N ILE A 11 -18.64 7.52 -12.78
CA ILE A 11 -19.72 6.82 -13.46
C ILE A 11 -21.02 7.64 -13.38
N VAL A 12 -21.85 7.57 -14.42
CA VAL A 12 -23.16 8.25 -14.42
C VAL A 12 -24.14 7.64 -13.42
N GLN A 13 -24.05 6.33 -13.22
CA GLN A 13 -24.86 5.55 -12.26
C GLN A 13 -24.29 4.15 -12.09
N TRP A 14 -24.67 3.46 -11.02
CA TRP A 14 -24.42 2.03 -10.89
C TRP A 14 -25.33 1.26 -11.86
N PRO A 15 -24.77 0.38 -12.71
CA PRO A 15 -25.59 -0.45 -13.56
C PRO A 15 -26.23 -1.59 -12.77
N GLU A 16 -27.38 -2.07 -13.23
CA GLU A 16 -27.88 -3.37 -12.79
C GLU A 16 -26.90 -4.47 -13.26
N ARG A 17 -26.92 -5.63 -12.56
CA ARG A 17 -26.05 -6.75 -12.91
C ARG A 17 -26.32 -7.20 -14.36
N GLY A 18 -25.25 -7.25 -15.15
CA GLY A 18 -25.29 -7.63 -16.57
C GLY A 18 -25.53 -6.47 -17.54
N TRP A 19 -25.72 -5.25 -17.02
CA TRP A 19 -25.85 -4.04 -17.83
C TRP A 19 -24.59 -3.19 -17.80
N LEU A 20 -24.50 -2.21 -18.67
CA LEU A 20 -23.37 -1.27 -18.76
C LEU A 20 -23.75 0.09 -18.13
N ALA A 21 -22.74 0.80 -17.62
CA ALA A 21 -22.84 2.22 -17.30
C ALA A 21 -21.69 2.98 -17.98
N GLU A 22 -21.94 4.24 -18.28
CA GLU A 22 -20.92 5.12 -18.87
C GLU A 22 -19.94 5.58 -17.81
N ILE A 23 -18.63 5.58 -18.16
CA ILE A 23 -17.55 6.24 -17.44
C ILE A 23 -17.35 7.61 -18.11
N THR A 24 -17.59 8.69 -17.36
CA THR A 24 -17.47 10.06 -17.86
C THR A 24 -16.08 10.64 -17.69
N HIS A 25 -15.32 10.16 -16.72
CA HIS A 25 -13.95 10.61 -16.46
C HIS A 25 -13.12 9.47 -15.88
N SER A 26 -11.83 9.43 -16.22
CA SER A 26 -10.87 8.49 -15.64
C SER A 26 -9.57 9.19 -15.33
N GLU A 27 -9.01 8.90 -14.17
CA GLU A 27 -7.69 9.36 -13.76
C GLU A 27 -6.93 8.25 -13.03
N ARG A 28 -5.62 8.44 -12.87
CA ARG A 28 -4.74 7.52 -12.16
C ARG A 28 -4.06 8.26 -11.01
N SER A 29 -4.07 7.67 -9.83
CA SER A 29 -3.38 8.19 -8.66
C SER A 29 -2.65 7.09 -7.89
N THR A 30 -1.71 7.48 -7.04
CA THR A 30 -1.09 6.54 -6.11
C THR A 30 -2.05 6.20 -4.99
N GLY A 31 -1.98 4.97 -4.51
CA GLY A 31 -2.75 4.46 -3.38
C GLY A 31 -1.86 3.65 -2.42
N GLY A 32 -2.46 3.24 -1.30
CA GLY A 32 -1.76 2.62 -0.19
C GLY A 32 -1.31 3.64 0.85
N ALA A 33 -1.68 3.40 2.14
CA ALA A 33 -1.43 4.39 3.20
C ALA A 33 0.04 4.81 3.31
N PRO A 34 1.02 3.88 3.37
CA PRO A 34 2.42 4.28 3.51
C PRO A 34 2.91 5.13 2.34
N LEU A 35 2.52 4.79 1.10
CA LEU A 35 2.91 5.56 -0.07
C LEU A 35 2.27 6.96 -0.05
N ASN A 36 0.99 7.05 0.28
CA ASN A 36 0.28 8.32 0.37
C ASN A 36 0.84 9.23 1.49
N VAL A 37 1.20 8.65 2.65
CA VAL A 37 1.88 9.39 3.74
C VAL A 37 3.21 9.96 3.25
N LEU A 38 4.07 9.16 2.60
CA LEU A 38 5.36 9.61 2.09
C LEU A 38 5.19 10.75 1.07
N LEU A 39 4.32 10.58 0.09
CA LEU A 39 4.10 11.60 -0.95
C LEU A 39 3.46 12.87 -0.37
N THR A 40 2.59 12.75 0.63
CA THR A 40 2.01 13.91 1.32
C THR A 40 3.08 14.69 2.08
N LEU A 41 3.91 14.01 2.88
CA LEU A 41 5.02 14.64 3.59
C LEU A 41 6.02 15.31 2.63
N ALA A 42 6.32 14.65 1.51
CA ALA A 42 7.19 15.21 0.48
C ALA A 42 6.60 16.50 -0.13
N LYS A 43 5.30 16.49 -0.47
CA LYS A 43 4.58 17.66 -0.98
C LYS A 43 4.52 18.82 0.04
N MET A 44 4.47 18.51 1.31
CA MET A 44 4.49 19.52 2.39
C MET A 44 5.88 20.12 2.64
N HIS A 45 6.91 19.64 1.96
CA HIS A 45 8.30 20.10 2.11
C HIS A 45 8.78 20.12 3.57
N VAL A 46 8.44 19.08 4.33
CA VAL A 46 8.73 18.99 5.78
C VAL A 46 10.23 18.91 6.12
N GLY A 47 11.11 18.79 5.13
CA GLY A 47 12.55 18.70 5.33
C GLY A 47 13.03 17.40 5.99
N LEU A 48 12.19 16.38 6.05
CA LEU A 48 12.52 15.07 6.61
C LEU A 48 13.07 14.13 5.53
N PRO A 49 14.07 13.27 5.85
CA PRO A 49 14.45 12.19 4.97
C PRO A 49 13.29 11.19 4.86
N LEU A 50 12.85 10.88 3.62
CA LEU A 50 11.75 9.98 3.34
C LEU A 50 12.25 8.80 2.52
N GLN A 51 11.94 7.57 2.95
CA GLN A 51 12.31 6.34 2.27
C GLN A 51 11.10 5.44 2.06
N ALA A 52 10.93 4.99 0.84
CA ALA A 52 9.91 4.03 0.45
C ALA A 52 10.47 2.60 0.49
N VAL A 53 9.72 1.69 1.11
CA VAL A 53 10.01 0.25 1.12
C VAL A 53 8.75 -0.49 0.65
N GLY A 54 8.86 -1.28 -0.41
CA GLY A 54 7.72 -1.99 -0.97
C GLY A 54 8.08 -2.90 -2.13
N LEU A 55 7.09 -3.57 -2.68
CA LEU A 55 7.21 -4.48 -3.81
C LEU A 55 6.16 -4.12 -4.86
N ILE A 56 6.61 -3.94 -6.10
CA ILE A 56 5.78 -3.60 -7.28
C ILE A 56 6.04 -4.59 -8.40
N GLY A 57 5.14 -4.65 -9.38
CA GLY A 57 5.34 -5.45 -10.60
C GLY A 57 6.28 -4.78 -11.60
N GLU A 58 6.67 -5.53 -12.63
CA GLU A 58 7.36 -5.02 -13.81
C GLU A 58 6.34 -4.59 -14.88
N ASP A 59 5.55 -3.54 -14.56
CA ASP A 59 4.46 -3.06 -15.38
C ASP A 59 4.33 -1.52 -15.32
N SER A 60 3.40 -0.98 -16.12
CA SER A 60 3.18 0.47 -16.22
C SER A 60 2.71 1.13 -14.92
N ASP A 61 2.03 0.39 -14.04
CA ASP A 61 1.61 0.90 -12.74
C ASP A 61 2.80 0.94 -11.76
N GLY A 62 3.69 -0.04 -11.82
CA GLY A 62 4.97 0.00 -11.12
C GLY A 62 5.85 1.16 -11.56
N ASP A 63 5.94 1.41 -12.88
CA ASP A 63 6.68 2.55 -13.44
C ASP A 63 6.06 3.88 -12.97
N TYR A 64 4.74 3.97 -12.91
CA TYR A 64 4.05 5.14 -12.39
C TYR A 64 4.38 5.42 -10.91
N ILE A 65 4.38 4.40 -10.06
CA ILE A 65 4.77 4.56 -8.65
C ILE A 65 6.21 5.09 -8.54
N LEU A 66 7.15 4.49 -9.30
CA LEU A 66 8.55 4.94 -9.28
C LEU A 66 8.70 6.39 -9.75
N ALA A 67 8.00 6.76 -10.83
CA ALA A 67 8.01 8.13 -11.34
C ALA A 67 7.47 9.14 -10.30
N MET A 68 6.43 8.79 -9.55
CA MET A 68 5.89 9.63 -8.49
C MET A 68 6.87 9.79 -7.32
N LEU A 69 7.56 8.71 -6.92
CA LEU A 69 8.59 8.77 -5.88
C LEU A 69 9.77 9.65 -6.32
N ASP A 70 10.22 9.53 -7.58
CA ASP A 70 11.28 10.38 -8.16
C ASP A 70 10.86 11.85 -8.22
N GLN A 71 9.65 12.12 -8.68
CA GLN A 71 9.10 13.48 -8.80
C GLN A 71 9.11 14.23 -7.46
N TYR A 72 8.85 13.52 -6.38
CA TYR A 72 8.80 14.10 -5.02
C TYR A 72 10.07 13.83 -4.19
N HIS A 73 11.15 13.37 -4.83
CA HIS A 73 12.46 13.12 -4.21
C HIS A 73 12.41 12.20 -3.00
N VAL A 74 11.51 11.20 -3.00
CA VAL A 74 11.46 10.15 -2.00
C VAL A 74 12.49 9.07 -2.35
N ASN A 75 13.35 8.69 -1.40
CA ASN A 75 14.30 7.60 -1.61
C ASN A 75 13.57 6.28 -1.85
N ARG A 76 13.72 5.71 -3.04
CA ARG A 76 13.07 4.48 -3.49
C ARG A 76 13.99 3.28 -3.68
N GLN A 77 15.24 3.35 -3.19
CA GLN A 77 16.22 2.26 -3.35
C GLN A 77 15.76 0.92 -2.76
N ARG A 78 14.77 0.94 -1.87
CA ARG A 78 14.16 -0.23 -1.25
C ARG A 78 12.79 -0.60 -1.86
N VAL A 79 12.41 0.02 -2.96
CA VAL A 79 11.26 -0.43 -3.76
C VAL A 79 11.77 -1.48 -4.74
N GLN A 80 11.38 -2.72 -4.52
CA GLN A 80 11.77 -3.87 -5.34
C GLN A 80 10.75 -4.10 -6.45
N ARG A 81 11.20 -4.71 -7.55
CA ARG A 81 10.33 -5.13 -8.66
C ARG A 81 10.25 -6.66 -8.71
N THR A 82 9.13 -7.18 -9.17
CA THR A 82 8.92 -8.61 -9.35
C THR A 82 8.18 -8.92 -10.65
N THR A 83 8.54 -10.04 -11.27
CA THR A 83 7.82 -10.63 -12.41
C THR A 83 6.74 -11.62 -11.96
N PHE A 84 6.68 -11.98 -10.67
CA PHE A 84 5.77 -13.01 -10.15
C PHE A 84 4.33 -12.50 -9.95
N ALA A 85 4.14 -11.19 -9.89
CA ALA A 85 2.82 -10.59 -9.77
C ALA A 85 2.82 -9.17 -10.36
N PRO A 86 1.69 -8.69 -10.90
CA PRO A 86 1.54 -7.30 -11.31
C PRO A 86 1.57 -6.37 -10.09
N THR A 87 1.78 -5.09 -10.33
CA THR A 87 1.61 -4.06 -9.31
C THR A 87 0.19 -4.11 -8.74
N SER A 88 0.06 -3.94 -7.43
CA SER A 88 -1.23 -3.85 -6.77
C SER A 88 -2.02 -2.68 -7.31
N MET A 89 -3.33 -2.85 -7.50
CA MET A 89 -4.17 -1.77 -8.02
C MET A 89 -5.60 -1.85 -7.48
N SER A 90 -6.30 -0.73 -7.54
CA SER A 90 -7.75 -0.67 -7.30
C SER A 90 -8.45 0.04 -8.45
N GLN A 91 -9.55 -0.55 -8.93
CA GLN A 91 -10.54 0.17 -9.73
C GLN A 91 -11.48 0.87 -8.76
N VAL A 92 -11.54 2.19 -8.81
CA VAL A 92 -12.34 2.99 -7.89
C VAL A 92 -13.48 3.63 -8.66
N MET A 93 -14.69 3.14 -8.45
CA MET A 93 -15.90 3.71 -9.06
C MET A 93 -16.47 4.78 -8.14
N THR A 94 -16.60 6.00 -8.65
CA THR A 94 -17.21 7.14 -7.94
C THR A 94 -18.53 7.48 -8.62
N ASP A 95 -19.61 7.40 -7.89
CA ASP A 95 -20.94 7.74 -8.39
C ASP A 95 -21.26 9.25 -8.26
N PRO A 96 -22.37 9.75 -8.81
CA PRO A 96 -22.76 11.17 -8.73
C PRO A 96 -22.98 11.71 -7.30
N SER A 97 -23.17 10.82 -6.31
CA SER A 97 -23.27 11.23 -4.90
C SER A 97 -21.89 11.42 -4.25
N GLY A 98 -20.80 11.08 -4.96
CA GLY A 98 -19.44 11.10 -4.45
C GLY A 98 -19.07 9.83 -3.65
N GLN A 99 -19.95 8.83 -3.59
CA GLN A 99 -19.65 7.57 -2.93
C GLN A 99 -18.70 6.74 -3.79
N ARG A 100 -17.66 6.19 -3.14
CA ARG A 100 -16.63 5.38 -3.80
C ARG A 100 -16.79 3.91 -3.46
N THR A 101 -16.60 3.06 -4.47
CA THR A 101 -16.54 1.59 -4.32
C THR A 101 -15.24 1.10 -4.96
N PHE A 102 -14.58 0.18 -4.27
CA PHE A 102 -13.24 -0.29 -4.62
C PHE A 102 -13.27 -1.75 -5.06
N PHE A 103 -12.67 -2.03 -6.22
CA PHE A 103 -12.36 -3.37 -6.69
C PHE A 103 -10.85 -3.54 -6.63
N HIS A 104 -10.35 -4.25 -5.63
CA HIS A 104 -8.94 -4.32 -5.30
C HIS A 104 -8.28 -5.59 -5.82
N SER A 105 -7.13 -5.44 -6.48
CA SER A 105 -6.22 -6.51 -6.83
C SER A 105 -4.96 -6.41 -5.96
N PRO A 106 -4.66 -7.41 -5.10
CA PRO A 106 -3.55 -7.34 -4.16
C PRO A 106 -2.16 -7.35 -4.84
N GLY A 107 -2.04 -7.93 -6.03
CA GLY A 107 -0.81 -7.92 -6.82
C GLY A 107 0.46 -8.25 -6.02
N ALA A 108 1.54 -7.51 -6.28
CA ALA A 108 2.84 -7.72 -5.67
C ALA A 108 2.86 -7.47 -4.14
N ASN A 109 1.95 -6.65 -3.61
CA ASN A 109 1.88 -6.39 -2.17
C ASN A 109 1.69 -7.67 -1.33
N ARG A 110 1.01 -8.68 -1.88
CA ARG A 110 0.84 -9.97 -1.19
C ARG A 110 2.13 -10.74 -0.98
N LEU A 111 3.16 -10.46 -1.79
CA LEU A 111 4.47 -11.11 -1.75
C LEU A 111 5.50 -10.34 -0.92
N LEU A 112 5.18 -9.12 -0.47
CA LEU A 112 6.08 -8.33 0.36
C LEU A 112 6.26 -9.01 1.72
N ASP A 113 7.53 -9.34 2.06
CA ASP A 113 7.85 -10.12 3.25
C ASP A 113 9.08 -9.54 3.98
N LEU A 114 9.38 -10.10 5.15
CA LEU A 114 10.42 -9.67 6.09
C LEU A 114 11.77 -9.29 5.43
N PRO A 115 12.33 -10.04 4.45
CA PRO A 115 13.63 -9.70 3.86
C PRO A 115 13.69 -8.34 3.17
N ALA A 116 12.55 -7.80 2.72
CA ALA A 116 12.49 -6.47 2.11
C ALA A 116 12.88 -5.34 3.10
N PHE A 117 12.76 -5.61 4.39
CA PHE A 117 12.98 -4.67 5.49
C PHE A 117 14.32 -4.84 6.20
N ASP A 118 15.16 -5.78 5.76
CA ASP A 118 16.47 -6.01 6.33
C ASP A 118 17.38 -4.79 6.13
N ARG A 119 18.10 -4.39 7.19
CA ARG A 119 19.11 -3.34 7.17
C ARG A 119 18.61 -2.04 6.55
N LEU A 120 17.50 -1.51 7.05
CA LEU A 120 17.05 -0.18 6.69
C LEU A 120 18.05 0.87 7.17
N ASP A 121 18.09 2.01 6.45
CA ASP A 121 18.96 3.12 6.82
C ASP A 121 18.55 3.71 8.18
N GLY A 122 19.46 3.65 9.16
CA GLY A 122 19.23 4.13 10.53
C GLY A 122 19.07 5.65 10.69
N ALA A 123 19.13 6.42 9.59
CA ALA A 123 18.85 7.86 9.63
C ALA A 123 17.36 8.18 9.86
N MET A 124 16.47 7.20 9.62
CA MET A 124 15.02 7.34 9.82
C MET A 124 14.65 7.07 11.28
N LYS A 125 13.67 7.80 11.81
CA LYS A 125 13.18 7.64 13.19
C LYS A 125 11.89 6.87 13.30
N ILE A 126 11.02 6.97 12.28
CA ILE A 126 9.68 6.39 12.28
C ILE A 126 9.59 5.34 11.19
N PHE A 127 9.11 4.16 11.55
CA PHE A 127 8.73 3.10 10.63
C PHE A 127 7.21 2.99 10.59
N HIS A 128 6.62 3.30 9.43
CA HIS A 128 5.18 3.22 9.21
C HIS A 128 4.83 2.03 8.32
N LEU A 129 4.05 1.08 8.86
CA LEU A 129 3.56 -0.10 8.15
C LEU A 129 2.07 0.04 7.85
N GLY A 130 1.65 -0.31 6.67
CA GLY A 130 0.24 -0.41 6.26
C GLY A 130 0.12 -1.15 4.94
N TYR A 131 -0.99 -1.78 4.69
CA TYR A 131 -2.10 -2.04 5.61
C TYR A 131 -2.01 -3.48 6.14
N LEU A 132 -2.27 -3.73 7.41
CA LEU A 132 -2.65 -5.08 7.82
C LEU A 132 -3.87 -5.53 7.02
N LEU A 133 -3.96 -6.82 6.72
CA LEU A 133 -4.97 -7.49 5.90
C LEU A 133 -4.83 -7.29 4.37
N LEU A 134 -3.80 -6.56 3.92
CA LEU A 134 -3.44 -6.43 2.50
C LEU A 134 -1.98 -6.80 2.19
N LEU A 135 -1.25 -7.35 3.15
CA LEU A 135 0.14 -7.81 3.02
C LEU A 135 0.19 -9.30 3.35
N ASP A 136 -0.36 -10.15 2.46
CA ASP A 136 -0.64 -11.56 2.75
C ASP A 136 0.56 -12.29 3.39
N SER A 137 1.80 -12.10 2.89
CA SER A 137 3.00 -12.73 3.48
C SER A 137 3.30 -12.22 4.90
N LEU A 138 3.12 -10.92 5.16
CA LEU A 138 3.34 -10.33 6.48
C LEU A 138 2.16 -10.59 7.43
N ASP A 139 0.97 -10.86 6.90
CA ASP A 139 -0.21 -11.25 7.68
C ASP A 139 -0.19 -12.74 8.10
N MET A 140 0.79 -13.53 7.61
CA MET A 140 0.96 -14.94 7.98
C MET A 140 1.24 -15.09 9.48
N PRO A 141 0.77 -16.19 10.10
CA PRO A 141 1.09 -16.52 11.47
C PRO A 141 2.59 -16.57 11.74
N ASP A 142 2.98 -16.19 12.95
CA ASP A 142 4.32 -16.27 13.48
C ASP A 142 4.25 -16.84 14.91
N ASP A 143 5.05 -17.88 15.19
CA ASP A 143 4.94 -18.64 16.43
C ASP A 143 5.32 -17.84 17.68
N GLU A 144 6.14 -16.79 17.56
CA GLU A 144 6.63 -15.99 18.68
C GLU A 144 5.87 -14.68 18.83
N TYR A 145 5.52 -14.03 17.69
CA TYR A 145 4.92 -12.69 17.67
C TYR A 145 3.44 -12.68 17.26
N GLY A 146 2.87 -13.85 16.99
CA GLY A 146 1.51 -13.99 16.49
C GLY A 146 1.38 -13.77 14.98
N THR A 147 2.05 -12.75 14.41
CA THR A 147 2.11 -12.50 12.97
C THR A 147 3.51 -12.04 12.54
N ARG A 148 3.84 -12.22 11.26
CA ARG A 148 5.09 -11.66 10.69
C ARG A 148 5.11 -10.14 10.72
N SER A 149 3.97 -9.47 10.59
CA SER A 149 3.87 -8.01 10.77
C SER A 149 4.26 -7.60 12.19
N ALA A 150 3.80 -8.33 13.21
CA ALA A 150 4.16 -8.05 14.60
C ALA A 150 5.67 -8.29 14.84
N ARG A 151 6.23 -9.37 14.29
CA ARG A 151 7.69 -9.62 14.30
C ARG A 151 8.44 -8.46 13.65
N LEU A 152 8.02 -8.01 12.47
CA LEU A 152 8.63 -6.88 11.78
C LEU A 152 8.63 -5.61 12.64
N LEU A 153 7.49 -5.28 13.23
CA LEU A 153 7.39 -4.10 14.10
C LEU A 153 8.28 -4.21 15.35
N ALA A 154 8.41 -5.41 15.93
CA ALA A 154 9.34 -5.67 17.04
C ALA A 154 10.79 -5.45 16.59
N GLN A 155 11.21 -6.03 15.46
CA GLN A 155 12.54 -5.85 14.89
C GLN A 155 12.87 -4.37 14.61
N MET A 156 11.90 -3.60 14.11
CA MET A 156 12.09 -2.17 13.89
C MET A 156 12.30 -1.40 15.20
N ARG A 157 11.53 -1.73 16.24
CA ARG A 157 11.73 -1.12 17.57
C ARG A 157 13.11 -1.46 18.16
N ASP A 158 13.56 -2.70 18.02
CA ASP A 158 14.90 -3.12 18.46
C ASP A 158 16.02 -2.39 17.72
N GLN A 159 15.79 -1.96 16.48
CA GLN A 159 16.69 -1.10 15.70
C GLN A 159 16.55 0.39 16.03
N GLY A 160 15.69 0.76 16.99
CA GLY A 160 15.53 2.14 17.47
C GLY A 160 14.47 2.97 16.74
N TYR A 161 13.64 2.35 15.90
CA TYR A 161 12.52 3.06 15.25
C TYR A 161 11.32 3.20 16.18
N GLU A 162 10.66 4.33 16.12
CA GLU A 162 9.26 4.44 16.53
C GLU A 162 8.38 3.80 15.46
N THR A 163 7.43 2.96 15.88
CA THR A 163 6.59 2.22 14.95
C THR A 163 5.17 2.78 14.87
N SER A 164 4.64 2.85 13.67
CA SER A 164 3.26 3.26 13.36
C SER A 164 2.62 2.26 12.42
N LEU A 165 1.34 2.02 12.59
CA LEU A 165 0.60 1.00 11.86
C LEU A 165 -0.72 1.57 11.34
N ASP A 166 -1.08 1.24 10.11
CA ASP A 166 -2.40 1.51 9.54
C ASP A 166 -3.12 0.21 9.16
N LEU A 167 -4.45 0.25 9.22
CA LEU A 167 -5.34 -0.89 9.07
C LEU A 167 -6.33 -0.64 7.93
N VAL A 168 -6.68 -1.69 7.20
CA VAL A 168 -7.80 -1.64 6.27
C VAL A 168 -9.01 -2.39 6.83
N SER A 169 -10.18 -1.79 6.72
CA SER A 169 -11.43 -2.49 7.05
C SER A 169 -11.85 -3.37 5.89
N ARG A 170 -11.94 -4.69 6.12
CA ARG A 170 -12.46 -5.68 5.18
C ARG A 170 -13.67 -6.37 5.79
N LYS A 171 -14.86 -5.96 5.35
CA LYS A 171 -16.11 -6.55 5.86
C LYS A 171 -16.13 -8.07 5.67
N GLY A 172 -16.30 -8.80 6.76
CA GLY A 172 -16.38 -10.27 6.76
C GLY A 172 -15.03 -10.99 6.63
N ASP A 173 -13.90 -10.30 6.73
CA ASP A 173 -12.59 -10.96 6.77
C ASP A 173 -12.40 -11.64 8.14
N PRO A 174 -12.25 -12.99 8.18
CA PRO A 174 -12.13 -13.73 9.44
C PRO A 174 -10.81 -13.42 10.18
N ARG A 175 -9.82 -12.83 9.49
CA ARG A 175 -8.53 -12.46 10.08
C ARG A 175 -8.62 -11.18 10.90
N TYR A 176 -9.68 -10.39 10.74
CA TYR A 176 -9.79 -9.08 11.41
C TYR A 176 -9.67 -9.20 12.93
N GLN A 177 -10.42 -10.12 13.52
CA GLN A 177 -10.43 -10.32 14.98
C GLN A 177 -9.07 -10.79 15.54
N PRO A 178 -8.44 -11.86 15.00
CA PRO A 178 -7.17 -12.35 15.53
C PRO A 178 -5.96 -11.46 15.21
N LEU A 179 -6.03 -10.58 14.20
CA LEU A 179 -4.90 -9.73 13.79
C LEU A 179 -5.00 -8.28 14.30
N VAL A 180 -6.19 -7.82 14.67
CA VAL A 180 -6.45 -6.41 14.99
C VAL A 180 -6.94 -6.23 16.42
N LEU A 181 -7.65 -7.21 17.00
CA LEU A 181 -8.18 -7.21 18.37
C LEU A 181 -7.41 -8.14 19.28
#